data_e349d75f64c828cb9814c5e26415392e
#
_entry.id   e349d75f64c828cb9814c5e26415392e
#
_cell.length_a   1.000
_cell.length_b   1.000
_cell.length_c   1.000
_cell.angle_alpha   90.00
_cell.angle_beta   90.00
_cell.angle_gamma   90.00
#
_symmetry.space_group_name_H-M   'P 1'
#
loop_
_entity.id
_entity.type
_entity.pdbx_description
1 polymer ?
#
loop_
_entity_poly.entity_id
_entity_poly.type
_entity_poly.pdbx_seq_one_letter_code
_entity_poly.pdbx_strand_id
1 'polypeptide(L)'
;MSATTRTVDSPAGTTTRARVRKGRSRPAGDRYAGLVEGWLRSHTLLVYAFLYIPIIVVVVFSFNGTTRRVTQWDGFSLRWYASVLADKTIQGFLFNSFFVAIWTAVISSIFGTMAALGLQRAPKWFQRPFEALTFVSIIVPEIVIALATLVFFSTSFDILNPIFGLKLAKGYHTIIAAHAIFNISLVMLLVRARLSGMDRTHVEASYDLYGTPWRTFWQITFPQLIPAIVAGFLLSFTFSFDDYVITTFVNGQGTTTLPLYVFSTIRKGVTPATNAVAAIMLLITLTILVVGQLVVARNARRTGSRGRDATMASMLAEQSA
;
A
#
# COMPACT_ATOMS: atom_id res chain seq x y z
N MET A 1 62.21 -5.49 -51.29
CA MET A 1 62.75 -6.81 -51.03
C MET A 1 61.63 -7.74 -50.69
N SER A 2 61.48 -8.68 -51.58
CA SER A 2 60.46 -9.74 -51.73
C SER A 2 60.55 -10.78 -50.62
N ALA A 3 59.43 -11.28 -50.12
CA ALA A 3 59.30 -12.59 -49.47
C ALA A 3 57.83 -13.04 -49.52
N THR A 4 57.51 -13.74 -50.47
CA THR A 4 57.19 -15.15 -50.78
C THR A 4 56.09 -15.75 -49.82
N THR A 5 54.91 -15.84 -50.33
CA THR A 5 53.82 -16.68 -49.94
C THR A 5 54.15 -18.17 -50.08
N ARG A 6 54.00 -18.97 -49.09
CA ARG A 6 53.93 -20.44 -49.19
C ARG A 6 52.51 -20.91 -48.76
N THR A 7 51.72 -21.31 -49.71
CA THR A 7 50.53 -22.16 -49.58
C THR A 7 51.01 -23.57 -49.29
N VAL A 8 50.46 -24.17 -48.21
CA VAL A 8 50.55 -25.61 -47.98
C VAL A 8 49.12 -26.16 -48.02
N ASP A 9 48.83 -26.86 -49.10
CA ASP A 9 47.65 -27.73 -49.22
C ASP A 9 47.80 -28.89 -48.24
N SER A 10 46.75 -29.20 -47.51
CA SER A 10 46.62 -30.44 -46.74
C SER A 10 45.28 -31.12 -47.05
N PRO A 11 45.31 -32.42 -47.26
CA PRO A 11 44.18 -33.16 -47.87
C PRO A 11 43.05 -33.48 -46.90
N ALA A 12 41.91 -33.76 -47.49
CA ALA A 12 40.64 -34.17 -46.92
C ALA A 12 40.78 -35.08 -45.67
N GLY A 13 40.39 -34.58 -44.52
CA GLY A 13 40.23 -35.36 -43.31
C GLY A 13 38.79 -35.28 -42.80
N THR A 14 38.16 -36.42 -42.82
CA THR A 14 36.82 -36.71 -42.33
C THR A 14 36.61 -36.24 -40.90
N THR A 15 35.89 -35.15 -40.68
CA THR A 15 35.53 -34.66 -39.32
C THR A 15 34.44 -35.55 -38.73
N THR A 16 34.83 -36.57 -38.00
CA THR A 16 33.98 -37.30 -37.10
C THR A 16 33.56 -36.38 -35.97
N ARG A 17 32.36 -35.80 -36.02
CA ARG A 17 31.77 -35.05 -34.90
C ARG A 17 31.59 -36.00 -33.74
N ALA A 18 32.54 -36.05 -32.82
CA ALA A 18 32.37 -36.66 -31.51
C ALA A 18 31.27 -35.90 -30.79
N ARG A 19 30.10 -36.55 -30.68
CA ARG A 19 29.00 -36.09 -29.82
C ARG A 19 29.44 -36.16 -28.38
N VAL A 20 29.98 -35.04 -27.90
CA VAL A 20 30.26 -34.86 -26.44
C VAL A 20 28.92 -34.97 -25.73
N ARG A 21 28.65 -36.16 -25.22
CA ARG A 21 27.57 -36.40 -24.27
C ARG A 21 27.93 -35.66 -23.00
N LYS A 22 27.44 -34.39 -22.87
CA LYS A 22 27.46 -33.65 -21.61
C LYS A 22 26.68 -34.48 -20.57
N GLY A 23 27.35 -35.40 -19.92
CA GLY A 23 26.89 -36.00 -18.70
C GLY A 23 26.70 -34.87 -17.70
N ARG A 24 25.45 -34.45 -17.50
CA ARG A 24 25.08 -33.61 -16.37
C ARG A 24 25.34 -34.44 -15.12
N SER A 25 26.56 -34.38 -14.59
CA SER A 25 26.83 -34.75 -13.22
C SER A 25 26.07 -33.76 -12.35
N ARG A 26 24.93 -34.19 -11.81
CA ARG A 26 24.23 -33.43 -10.77
C ARG A 26 25.20 -33.31 -9.59
N PRO A 27 25.58 -32.10 -9.15
CA PRO A 27 26.42 -31.95 -7.98
C PRO A 27 25.71 -32.55 -6.78
N ALA A 28 26.44 -33.16 -5.87
CA ALA A 28 25.91 -33.84 -4.68
C ALA A 28 25.11 -32.91 -3.74
N GLY A 29 25.13 -31.59 -3.98
CA GLY A 29 24.31 -30.59 -3.30
C GLY A 29 22.81 -30.62 -3.65
N ASP A 30 22.40 -31.24 -4.77
CA ASP A 30 20.99 -31.23 -5.22
C ASP A 30 20.01 -31.99 -4.31
N ARG A 31 20.50 -32.99 -3.54
CA ARG A 31 19.64 -33.74 -2.61
C ARG A 31 19.22 -32.92 -1.39
N TYR A 32 20.14 -32.14 -0.83
CA TYR A 32 19.84 -31.24 0.30
C TYR A 32 19.04 -30.01 -0.15
N ALA A 33 19.29 -29.51 -1.34
CA ALA A 33 18.52 -28.42 -1.91
C ALA A 33 17.03 -28.76 -2.04
N GLY A 34 16.70 -29.98 -2.52
CA GLY A 34 15.32 -30.46 -2.61
C GLY A 34 14.63 -30.62 -1.25
N LEU A 35 15.36 -31.11 -0.24
CA LEU A 35 14.83 -31.25 1.13
C LEU A 35 14.61 -29.87 1.79
N VAL A 36 15.57 -28.96 1.64
CA VAL A 36 15.46 -27.59 2.15
C VAL A 36 14.33 -26.84 1.47
N GLU A 37 14.20 -26.97 0.15
CA GLU A 37 13.11 -26.35 -0.60
C GLU A 37 11.74 -26.93 -0.21
N GLY A 38 11.64 -28.24 -0.03
CA GLY A 38 10.43 -28.89 0.48
C GLY A 38 10.05 -28.42 1.88
N TRP A 39 11.03 -28.34 2.79
CA TRP A 39 10.84 -27.84 4.14
C TRP A 39 10.41 -26.36 4.16
N LEU A 40 11.06 -25.51 3.36
CA LEU A 40 10.70 -24.10 3.23
C LEU A 40 9.28 -23.93 2.69
N ARG A 41 8.88 -24.71 1.67
CA ARG A 41 7.52 -24.68 1.13
C ARG A 41 6.49 -25.11 2.18
N SER A 42 6.75 -26.19 2.91
CA SER A 42 5.86 -26.66 3.98
C SER A 42 5.73 -25.64 5.08
N HIS A 43 6.85 -25.04 5.51
CA HIS A 43 6.86 -23.97 6.52
C HIS A 43 6.07 -22.75 6.05
N THR A 44 6.28 -22.31 4.81
CA THR A 44 5.54 -21.20 4.21
C THR A 44 4.03 -21.49 4.17
N LEU A 45 3.64 -22.69 3.74
CA LEU A 45 2.24 -23.10 3.72
C LEU A 45 1.61 -23.11 5.12
N LEU A 46 2.35 -23.61 6.11
CA LEU A 46 1.90 -23.63 7.51
C LEU A 46 1.69 -22.22 8.07
N VAL A 47 2.63 -21.31 7.79
CA VAL A 47 2.50 -19.89 8.18
C VAL A 47 1.28 -19.25 7.54
N TYR A 48 1.07 -19.46 6.23
CA TYR A 48 -0.14 -18.96 5.57
C TYR A 48 -1.41 -19.58 6.13
N ALA A 49 -1.43 -20.89 6.35
CA ALA A 49 -2.59 -21.55 6.94
C ALA A 49 -2.89 -20.96 8.33
N PHE A 50 -1.88 -20.80 9.17
CA PHE A 50 -2.05 -20.19 10.50
C PHE A 50 -2.62 -18.75 10.45
N LEU A 51 -2.19 -17.95 9.48
CA LEU A 51 -2.68 -16.58 9.31
C LEU A 51 -4.08 -16.52 8.71
N TYR A 52 -4.38 -17.35 7.71
CA TYR A 52 -5.64 -17.24 6.96
C TYR A 52 -6.78 -18.06 7.55
N ILE A 53 -6.52 -19.17 8.26
CA ILE A 53 -7.58 -20.00 8.85
C ILE A 53 -8.50 -19.20 9.78
N PRO A 54 -8.02 -18.36 10.72
CA PRO A 54 -8.90 -17.56 11.56
C PRO A 54 -9.81 -16.61 10.76
N ILE A 55 -9.27 -16.00 9.69
CA ILE A 55 -10.03 -15.10 8.82
C ILE A 55 -11.12 -15.88 8.07
N ILE A 56 -10.76 -17.04 7.51
CA ILE A 56 -11.70 -17.94 6.83
C ILE A 56 -12.80 -18.39 7.79
N VAL A 57 -12.46 -18.73 9.03
CA VAL A 57 -13.43 -19.10 10.07
C VAL A 57 -14.43 -17.97 10.29
N VAL A 58 -13.99 -16.72 10.48
CA VAL A 58 -14.89 -15.56 10.64
C VAL A 58 -15.81 -15.41 9.42
N VAL A 59 -15.25 -15.53 8.21
CA VAL A 59 -16.02 -15.42 6.97
C VAL A 59 -17.02 -16.58 6.84
N VAL A 60 -16.64 -17.83 7.15
CA VAL A 60 -17.57 -18.97 7.11
C VAL A 60 -18.69 -18.80 8.11
N PHE A 61 -18.34 -18.46 9.36
CA PHE A 61 -19.35 -18.26 10.41
C PHE A 61 -20.22 -17.00 10.22
N SER A 62 -19.87 -16.09 9.32
CA SER A 62 -20.75 -14.99 8.92
C SER A 62 -21.99 -15.45 8.14
N PHE A 63 -21.92 -16.65 7.53
CA PHE A 63 -23.06 -17.29 6.83
C PHE A 63 -23.86 -18.22 7.73
N ASN A 64 -23.53 -18.34 9.02
CA ASN A 64 -24.22 -19.24 9.93
C ASN A 64 -25.64 -18.73 10.23
N GLY A 65 -26.64 -19.58 10.04
CA GLY A 65 -28.05 -19.28 10.25
C GLY A 65 -28.48 -19.15 11.72
N THR A 66 -27.60 -19.50 12.68
CA THR A 66 -27.94 -19.48 14.11
C THR A 66 -28.29 -18.08 14.62
N THR A 67 -29.22 -18.03 15.57
CA THR A 67 -29.60 -16.81 16.31
C THR A 67 -28.94 -16.74 17.68
N ARG A 68 -28.29 -17.83 18.09
CA ARG A 68 -27.74 -18.00 19.44
C ARG A 68 -26.24 -17.79 19.47
N ARG A 69 -25.49 -18.83 19.83
CA ARG A 69 -24.03 -18.74 19.94
C ARG A 69 -23.35 -19.14 18.62
N VAL A 70 -22.30 -18.43 18.24
CA VAL A 70 -21.52 -18.66 17.00
C VAL A 70 -20.96 -20.10 16.93
N THR A 71 -20.81 -20.79 18.06
CA THR A 71 -20.24 -22.15 18.14
C THR A 71 -21.15 -23.25 17.55
N GLN A 72 -22.44 -22.99 17.35
CA GLN A 72 -23.38 -23.94 16.73
C GLN A 72 -23.63 -23.55 15.28
N TRP A 73 -23.45 -24.51 14.37
CA TRP A 73 -23.73 -24.31 12.96
C TRP A 73 -25.15 -24.78 12.64
N ASP A 74 -26.03 -23.81 12.31
CA ASP A 74 -27.44 -24.06 11.97
C ASP A 74 -27.74 -23.90 10.46
N GLY A 75 -26.74 -24.20 9.62
CA GLY A 75 -26.86 -24.13 8.18
C GLY A 75 -26.45 -22.78 7.58
N PHE A 76 -26.43 -22.75 6.24
CA PHE A 76 -26.03 -21.57 5.47
C PHE A 76 -27.18 -20.56 5.36
N SER A 77 -26.92 -19.29 5.66
CA SER A 77 -27.90 -18.22 5.57
C SER A 77 -27.27 -16.86 5.24
N LEU A 78 -27.91 -16.10 4.37
CA LEU A 78 -27.55 -14.70 4.06
C LEU A 78 -28.31 -13.67 4.91
N ARG A 79 -29.13 -14.13 5.81
CA ARG A 79 -30.03 -13.29 6.61
C ARG A 79 -29.28 -12.18 7.37
N TRP A 80 -28.10 -12.47 7.90
CA TRP A 80 -27.31 -11.49 8.63
C TRP A 80 -26.77 -10.39 7.74
N TYR A 81 -26.41 -10.70 6.52
CA TYR A 81 -26.02 -9.71 5.53
C TYR A 81 -27.18 -8.76 5.19
N ALA A 82 -28.37 -9.32 4.96
CA ALA A 82 -29.56 -8.51 4.73
C ALA A 82 -29.90 -7.62 5.94
N SER A 83 -29.82 -8.17 7.15
CA SER A 83 -30.06 -7.42 8.40
C SER A 83 -29.05 -6.30 8.60
N VAL A 84 -27.75 -6.56 8.41
CA VAL A 84 -26.67 -5.58 8.55
C VAL A 84 -26.80 -4.46 7.53
N LEU A 85 -27.12 -4.79 6.28
CA LEU A 85 -27.30 -3.81 5.22
C LEU A 85 -28.59 -2.98 5.38
N ALA A 86 -29.60 -3.48 6.08
CA ALA A 86 -30.83 -2.76 6.39
C ALA A 86 -30.71 -1.88 7.66
N ASP A 87 -29.74 -2.13 8.52
CA ASP A 87 -29.55 -1.39 9.77
C ASP A 87 -28.94 0.00 9.50
N LYS A 88 -29.75 1.04 9.70
CA LYS A 88 -29.33 2.44 9.51
C LYS A 88 -28.19 2.85 10.43
N THR A 89 -28.07 2.24 11.60
CA THR A 89 -26.98 2.54 12.56
C THR A 89 -25.66 2.03 12.01
N ILE A 90 -25.64 0.79 11.50
CA ILE A 90 -24.44 0.20 10.89
C ILE A 90 -24.06 0.94 9.59
N GLN A 91 -25.04 1.33 8.77
CA GLN A 91 -24.82 2.19 7.61
C GLN A 91 -24.16 3.52 8.01
N GLY A 92 -24.59 4.13 9.12
CA GLY A 92 -23.99 5.34 9.68
C GLY A 92 -22.52 5.13 10.08
N PHE A 93 -22.21 4.02 10.75
CA PHE A 93 -20.83 3.69 11.12
C PHE A 93 -19.95 3.42 9.90
N LEU A 94 -20.50 2.76 8.89
CA LEU A 94 -19.80 2.54 7.62
C LEU A 94 -19.51 3.88 6.92
N PHE A 95 -20.49 4.78 6.85
CA PHE A 95 -20.30 6.12 6.30
C PHE A 95 -19.22 6.89 7.07
N ASN A 96 -19.24 6.85 8.41
CA ASN A 96 -18.22 7.48 9.24
C ASN A 96 -16.81 6.95 8.91
N SER A 97 -16.67 5.62 8.79
CA SER A 97 -15.40 5.00 8.42
C SER A 97 -14.89 5.47 7.05
N PHE A 98 -15.78 5.49 6.05
CA PHE A 98 -15.43 5.99 4.72
C PHE A 98 -15.06 7.48 4.72
N PHE A 99 -15.86 8.28 5.41
CA PHE A 99 -15.62 9.72 5.50
C PHE A 99 -14.26 10.02 6.12
N VAL A 100 -13.96 9.40 7.27
CA VAL A 100 -12.68 9.57 7.96
C VAL A 100 -11.52 9.07 7.08
N ALA A 101 -11.63 7.87 6.51
CA ALA A 101 -10.57 7.26 5.70
C ALA A 101 -10.26 8.07 4.43
N ILE A 102 -11.29 8.55 3.71
CA ILE A 102 -11.10 9.36 2.51
C ILE A 102 -10.40 10.67 2.85
N TRP A 103 -10.89 11.40 3.85
CA TRP A 103 -10.28 12.68 4.21
C TRP A 103 -8.87 12.51 4.76
N THR A 104 -8.62 11.50 5.58
CA THR A 104 -7.27 11.15 6.03
C THR A 104 -6.35 10.85 4.85
N ALA A 105 -6.79 10.02 3.90
CA ALA A 105 -5.99 9.65 2.73
C ALA A 105 -5.69 10.85 1.82
N VAL A 106 -6.68 11.73 1.59
CA VAL A 106 -6.48 12.97 0.81
C VAL A 106 -5.45 13.88 1.49
N ILE A 107 -5.66 14.19 2.78
CA ILE A 107 -4.78 15.06 3.56
C ILE A 107 -3.36 14.47 3.58
N SER A 108 -3.22 13.18 3.91
CA SER A 108 -1.93 12.51 3.98
C SER A 108 -1.22 12.45 2.63
N SER A 109 -1.97 12.25 1.53
CA SER A 109 -1.39 12.26 0.18
C SER A 109 -0.86 13.64 -0.22
N ILE A 110 -1.60 14.70 0.10
CA ILE A 110 -1.17 16.07 -0.19
C ILE A 110 0.06 16.42 0.64
N PHE A 111 -0.06 16.35 1.98
CA PHE A 111 1.02 16.79 2.87
C PHE A 111 2.24 15.85 2.81
N GLY A 112 2.04 14.54 2.68
CA GLY A 112 3.13 13.57 2.52
C GLY A 112 3.91 13.78 1.22
N THR A 113 3.20 14.06 0.11
CA THR A 113 3.86 14.39 -1.16
C THR A 113 4.60 15.73 -1.08
N MET A 114 3.99 16.76 -0.48
CA MET A 114 4.64 18.05 -0.28
C MET A 114 5.88 17.92 0.61
N ALA A 115 5.80 17.13 1.68
CA ALA A 115 6.93 16.86 2.57
C ALA A 115 8.06 16.13 1.83
N ALA A 116 7.76 15.12 1.03
CA ALA A 116 8.74 14.38 0.23
C ALA A 116 9.48 15.30 -0.76
N LEU A 117 8.73 16.14 -1.48
CA LEU A 117 9.28 17.10 -2.45
C LEU A 117 10.09 18.21 -1.78
N GLY A 118 9.58 18.77 -0.68
CA GLY A 118 10.25 19.81 0.08
C GLY A 118 11.56 19.31 0.69
N LEU A 119 11.54 18.09 1.24
CA LEU A 119 12.71 17.51 1.87
C LEU A 119 13.83 17.20 0.87
N GLN A 120 13.50 16.87 -0.40
CA GLN A 120 14.50 16.67 -1.45
C GLN A 120 15.37 17.90 -1.71
N ARG A 121 14.81 19.10 -1.52
CA ARG A 121 15.48 20.39 -1.74
C ARG A 121 16.03 21.03 -0.47
N ALA A 122 15.70 20.47 0.70
CA ALA A 122 16.11 21.00 1.98
C ALA A 122 17.60 20.72 2.25
N PRO A 123 18.27 21.56 3.04
CA PRO A 123 19.66 21.31 3.45
C PRO A 123 19.76 20.08 4.35
N LYS A 124 20.91 19.39 4.31
CA LYS A 124 21.12 18.11 5.04
C LYS A 124 20.90 18.22 6.56
N TRP A 125 21.16 19.38 7.15
CA TRP A 125 20.94 19.61 8.59
C TRP A 125 19.44 19.56 8.96
N PHE A 126 18.56 19.91 8.03
CA PHE A 126 17.12 19.82 8.20
C PHE A 126 16.56 18.45 7.81
N GLN A 127 17.14 17.84 6.75
CA GLN A 127 16.70 16.52 6.27
C GLN A 127 16.80 15.45 7.35
N ARG A 128 17.99 15.34 8.01
CA ARG A 128 18.26 14.29 9.01
C ARG A 128 17.27 14.24 10.17
N PRO A 129 17.03 15.35 10.91
CA PRO A 129 16.08 15.32 12.03
C PRO A 129 14.64 15.08 11.54
N PHE A 130 14.27 15.61 10.37
CA PHE A 130 12.93 15.36 9.80
C PHE A 130 12.73 13.89 9.41
N GLU A 131 13.73 13.27 8.82
CA GLU A 131 13.72 11.82 8.55
C GLU A 131 13.61 11.01 9.84
N ALA A 132 14.39 11.36 10.86
CA ALA A 132 14.32 10.69 12.14
C ALA A 132 12.92 10.79 12.76
N LEU A 133 12.30 11.99 12.74
CA LEU A 133 10.90 12.17 13.20
C LEU A 133 9.91 11.33 12.40
N THR A 134 10.09 11.23 11.07
CA THR A 134 9.25 10.39 10.22
C THR A 134 9.36 8.91 10.60
N PHE A 135 10.58 8.41 10.83
CA PHE A 135 10.80 7.03 11.29
C PHE A 135 10.24 6.80 12.69
N VAL A 136 10.43 7.75 13.61
CA VAL A 136 9.84 7.67 14.95
C VAL A 136 8.33 7.54 14.86
N SER A 137 7.67 8.33 14.01
CA SER A 137 6.21 8.27 13.80
C SER A 137 5.72 6.90 13.34
N ILE A 138 6.54 6.14 12.59
CA ILE A 138 6.19 4.80 12.08
C ILE A 138 6.53 3.70 13.10
N ILE A 139 7.59 3.89 13.90
CA ILE A 139 8.06 2.89 14.87
C ILE A 139 7.28 2.96 16.19
N VAL A 140 6.81 4.16 16.56
CA VAL A 140 6.07 4.36 17.83
C VAL A 140 4.79 3.50 17.80
N PRO A 141 4.54 2.73 18.89
CA PRO A 141 3.30 1.97 19.01
C PRO A 141 2.06 2.87 18.84
N GLU A 142 1.11 2.41 18.06
CA GLU A 142 -0.10 3.16 17.72
C GLU A 142 -0.87 3.65 18.96
N ILE A 143 -0.89 2.86 20.04
CA ILE A 143 -1.52 3.22 21.30
C ILE A 143 -0.88 4.47 21.92
N VAL A 144 0.42 4.68 21.76
CA VAL A 144 1.13 5.86 22.28
C VAL A 144 0.71 7.10 21.48
N ILE A 145 0.59 7.00 20.17
CA ILE A 145 0.08 8.07 19.31
C ILE A 145 -1.36 8.41 19.70
N ALA A 146 -2.18 7.40 19.95
CA ALA A 146 -3.57 7.55 20.35
C ALA A 146 -3.70 8.31 21.68
N LEU A 147 -2.90 7.94 22.69
CA LEU A 147 -2.89 8.63 23.99
C LEU A 147 -2.34 10.04 23.87
N ALA A 148 -1.25 10.23 23.13
CA ALA A 148 -0.66 11.55 22.94
C ALA A 148 -1.65 12.51 22.24
N THR A 149 -2.35 12.05 21.21
CA THR A 149 -3.36 12.85 20.50
C THR A 149 -4.59 13.10 21.36
N LEU A 150 -5.02 12.13 22.18
CA LEU A 150 -6.08 12.35 23.17
C LEU A 150 -5.73 13.50 24.13
N VAL A 151 -4.55 13.42 24.75
CA VAL A 151 -4.08 14.47 25.70
C VAL A 151 -3.96 15.81 24.98
N PHE A 152 -3.37 15.83 23.79
CA PHE A 152 -3.21 17.04 22.99
C PHE A 152 -4.56 17.71 22.70
N PHE A 153 -5.55 16.97 22.17
CA PHE A 153 -6.85 17.55 21.85
C PHE A 153 -7.62 17.97 23.11
N SER A 154 -7.60 17.16 24.18
CA SER A 154 -8.29 17.51 25.42
C SER A 154 -7.72 18.80 26.02
N THR A 155 -6.40 18.87 26.18
CA THR A 155 -5.74 20.07 26.70
C THR A 155 -5.95 21.29 25.80
N SER A 156 -5.84 21.10 24.46
CA SER A 156 -6.07 22.18 23.51
C SER A 156 -7.49 22.74 23.60
N PHE A 157 -8.49 21.87 23.73
CA PHE A 157 -9.89 22.30 23.82
C PHE A 157 -10.18 22.98 25.17
N ASP A 158 -9.60 22.48 26.27
CA ASP A 158 -9.73 23.10 27.59
C ASP A 158 -9.14 24.52 27.64
N ILE A 159 -8.09 24.78 26.85
CA ILE A 159 -7.46 26.10 26.74
C ILE A 159 -8.20 27.00 25.75
N LEU A 160 -8.52 26.50 24.55
CA LEU A 160 -9.05 27.32 23.44
C LEU A 160 -10.52 27.68 23.66
N ASN A 161 -11.32 26.77 24.21
CA ASN A 161 -12.75 27.01 24.42
C ASN A 161 -13.03 28.23 25.28
N PRO A 162 -12.42 28.42 26.47
CA PRO A 162 -12.68 29.60 27.28
C PRO A 162 -12.06 30.89 26.71
N ILE A 163 -10.89 30.79 26.03
CA ILE A 163 -10.21 31.97 25.46
C ILE A 163 -10.97 32.55 24.30
N PHE A 164 -11.47 31.71 23.39
CA PHE A 164 -12.11 32.13 22.15
C PHE A 164 -13.64 31.99 22.18
N GLY A 165 -14.25 31.59 23.28
CA GLY A 165 -15.68 31.34 23.37
C GLY A 165 -16.17 30.19 22.46
N LEU A 166 -15.28 29.25 22.11
CA LEU A 166 -15.56 28.14 21.23
C LEU A 166 -16.20 26.98 22.02
N LYS A 167 -16.80 26.04 21.29
CA LYS A 167 -17.31 24.76 21.81
C LYS A 167 -16.68 23.60 21.07
N LEU A 168 -15.34 23.60 21.01
CA LEU A 168 -14.60 22.51 20.36
C LEU A 168 -14.80 21.23 21.19
N ALA A 169 -15.15 20.16 20.51
CA ALA A 169 -15.29 18.83 21.08
C ALA A 169 -14.70 17.79 20.13
N LYS A 170 -14.35 16.61 20.63
CA LYS A 170 -13.86 15.51 19.78
C LYS A 170 -14.90 15.13 18.73
N GLY A 171 -14.44 14.77 17.53
CA GLY A 171 -15.30 14.44 16.40
C GLY A 171 -14.47 14.02 15.16
N TYR A 172 -15.03 14.14 13.99
CA TYR A 172 -14.34 13.77 12.74
C TYR A 172 -12.97 14.45 12.57
N HIS A 173 -12.88 15.74 12.88
CA HIS A 173 -11.63 16.50 12.74
C HIS A 173 -10.51 15.96 13.64
N THR A 174 -10.81 15.53 14.85
CA THR A 174 -9.81 14.92 15.75
C THR A 174 -9.37 13.54 15.27
N ILE A 175 -10.30 12.74 14.75
CA ILE A 175 -9.99 11.42 14.19
C ILE A 175 -9.11 11.60 12.94
N ILE A 176 -9.54 12.43 11.99
CA ILE A 176 -8.81 12.67 10.73
C ILE A 176 -7.42 13.23 11.01
N ALA A 177 -7.28 14.20 11.93
CA ALA A 177 -6.00 14.78 12.27
C ALA A 177 -5.06 13.77 12.95
N ALA A 178 -5.56 12.96 13.87
CA ALA A 178 -4.76 11.93 14.54
C ALA A 178 -4.28 10.85 13.56
N HIS A 179 -5.15 10.37 12.67
CA HIS A 179 -4.80 9.43 11.62
C HIS A 179 -3.79 10.04 10.62
N ALA A 180 -3.95 11.33 10.29
CA ALA A 180 -3.07 12.01 9.34
C ALA A 180 -1.61 12.08 9.85
N ILE A 181 -1.37 12.22 11.16
CA ILE A 181 -0.03 12.29 11.75
C ILE A 181 0.81 11.06 11.33
N PHE A 182 0.26 9.87 11.47
CA PHE A 182 0.93 8.63 11.07
C PHE A 182 0.98 8.48 9.54
N ASN A 183 -0.14 8.69 8.88
CA ASN A 183 -0.29 8.43 7.45
C ASN A 183 0.51 9.39 6.56
N ILE A 184 0.72 10.65 6.98
CA ILE A 184 1.61 11.60 6.26
C ILE A 184 3.03 11.03 6.17
N SER A 185 3.52 10.43 7.25
CA SER A 185 4.85 9.81 7.29
C SER A 185 4.97 8.63 6.32
N LEU A 186 3.94 7.78 6.24
CA LEU A 186 3.88 6.66 5.30
C LEU A 186 3.87 7.12 3.84
N VAL A 187 3.00 8.07 3.50
CA VAL A 187 2.91 8.60 2.14
C VAL A 187 4.21 9.28 1.74
N MET A 188 4.78 10.09 2.65
CA MET A 188 6.07 10.74 2.41
C MET A 188 7.17 9.72 2.10
N LEU A 189 7.25 8.61 2.85
CA LEU A 189 8.24 7.56 2.62
C LEU A 189 8.09 6.91 1.24
N LEU A 190 6.85 6.58 0.84
CA LEU A 190 6.55 6.00 -0.48
C LEU A 190 6.89 6.95 -1.64
N VAL A 191 6.47 8.21 -1.54
CA VAL A 191 6.76 9.20 -2.57
C VAL A 191 8.25 9.48 -2.66
N ARG A 192 8.95 9.52 -1.53
CA ARG A 192 10.40 9.72 -1.48
C ARG A 192 11.17 8.54 -2.07
N ALA A 193 10.76 7.31 -1.78
CA ALA A 193 11.33 6.12 -2.43
C ALA A 193 11.17 6.18 -3.95
N ARG A 194 10.04 6.65 -4.44
CA ARG A 194 9.83 6.87 -5.87
C ARG A 194 10.72 7.97 -6.44
N LEU A 195 10.82 9.11 -5.74
CA LEU A 195 11.68 10.23 -6.15
C LEU A 195 13.16 9.84 -6.27
N SER A 196 13.66 9.01 -5.35
CA SER A 196 15.06 8.55 -5.37
C SER A 196 15.34 7.57 -6.52
N GLY A 197 14.35 6.85 -7.01
CA GLY A 197 14.46 5.92 -8.14
C GLY A 197 14.05 6.52 -9.49
N MET A 198 13.77 7.83 -9.57
CA MET A 198 13.43 8.50 -10.83
C MET A 198 14.69 8.83 -11.64
N ASP A 199 14.62 8.58 -12.94
CA ASP A 199 15.63 9.05 -13.89
C ASP A 199 15.55 10.57 -14.06
N ARG A 200 16.66 11.25 -13.77
CA ARG A 200 16.78 12.71 -13.88
C ARG A 200 16.96 13.21 -15.31
N THR A 201 17.34 12.33 -16.23
CA THR A 201 17.58 12.67 -17.64
C THR A 201 16.39 13.43 -18.27
N HIS A 202 15.15 13.02 -17.95
CA HIS A 202 13.96 13.72 -18.45
C HIS A 202 13.82 15.14 -17.90
N VAL A 203 14.23 15.36 -16.66
CA VAL A 203 14.20 16.68 -16.03
C VAL A 203 15.29 17.58 -16.62
N GLU A 204 16.48 17.03 -16.81
CA GLU A 204 17.63 17.72 -17.42
C GLU A 204 17.31 18.10 -18.89
N ALA A 205 16.84 17.15 -19.68
CA ALA A 205 16.40 17.41 -21.07
C ALA A 205 15.30 18.50 -21.15
N SER A 206 14.41 18.59 -20.17
CA SER A 206 13.42 19.68 -20.13
C SER A 206 14.09 21.04 -19.93
N TYR A 207 15.12 21.13 -19.10
CA TYR A 207 15.84 22.39 -18.90
C TYR A 207 16.66 22.78 -20.13
N ASP A 208 17.26 21.81 -20.82
CA ASP A 208 17.98 22.03 -22.08
C ASP A 208 17.04 22.61 -23.18
N LEU A 209 15.76 22.25 -23.11
CA LEU A 209 14.70 22.78 -23.98
C LEU A 209 14.03 24.06 -23.41
N TYR A 210 14.70 24.78 -22.52
CA TYR A 210 14.20 26.00 -21.87
C TYR A 210 12.90 25.81 -21.06
N GLY A 211 12.65 24.61 -20.55
CA GLY A 211 11.52 24.32 -19.66
C GLY A 211 11.62 25.06 -18.33
N THR A 212 10.56 25.76 -17.95
CA THR A 212 10.51 26.41 -16.63
C THR A 212 10.32 25.34 -15.52
N PRO A 213 10.80 25.59 -14.28
CA PRO A 213 10.67 24.63 -13.17
C PRO A 213 9.22 24.20 -12.92
N TRP A 214 8.26 25.11 -13.05
CA TRP A 214 6.84 24.83 -12.89
C TRP A 214 6.29 23.90 -13.99
N ARG A 215 6.66 24.15 -15.24
CA ARG A 215 6.26 23.31 -16.38
C ARG A 215 6.89 21.93 -16.30
N THR A 216 8.18 21.85 -15.99
CA THR A 216 8.90 20.58 -15.78
C THR A 216 8.27 19.76 -14.66
N PHE A 217 7.90 20.41 -13.56
CA PHE A 217 7.22 19.73 -12.46
C PHE A 217 5.90 19.09 -12.90
N TRP A 218 5.00 19.86 -13.49
CA TRP A 218 3.67 19.37 -13.84
C TRP A 218 3.65 18.41 -15.03
N GLN A 219 4.55 18.57 -16.00
CA GLN A 219 4.57 17.75 -17.22
C GLN A 219 5.45 16.52 -17.11
N ILE A 220 6.47 16.53 -16.25
CA ILE A 220 7.46 15.44 -16.15
C ILE A 220 7.47 14.82 -14.77
N THR A 221 7.72 15.59 -13.70
CA THR A 221 7.91 15.06 -12.36
C THR A 221 6.61 14.53 -11.77
N PHE A 222 5.56 15.33 -11.76
CA PHE A 222 4.28 14.98 -11.13
C PHE A 222 3.61 13.75 -11.75
N PRO A 223 3.53 13.59 -13.09
CA PRO A 223 3.00 12.37 -13.69
C PRO A 223 3.76 11.09 -13.34
N GLN A 224 5.08 11.18 -13.14
CA GLN A 224 5.89 10.06 -12.71
C GLN A 224 5.71 9.70 -11.23
N LEU A 225 5.22 10.64 -10.41
CA LEU A 225 4.89 10.44 -9.00
C LEU A 225 3.48 9.91 -8.78
N ILE A 226 2.55 10.10 -9.71
CA ILE A 226 1.16 9.66 -9.58
C ILE A 226 1.03 8.21 -9.08
N PRO A 227 1.77 7.22 -9.62
CA PRO A 227 1.65 5.84 -9.12
C PRO A 227 2.01 5.70 -7.64
N ALA A 228 3.02 6.43 -7.15
CA ALA A 228 3.40 6.40 -5.74
C ALA A 228 2.41 7.16 -4.86
N ILE A 229 1.87 8.28 -5.34
CA ILE A 229 0.84 9.06 -4.64
C ILE A 229 -0.44 8.23 -4.49
N VAL A 230 -0.86 7.55 -5.57
CA VAL A 230 -2.04 6.67 -5.54
C VAL A 230 -1.80 5.46 -4.60
N ALA A 231 -0.62 4.86 -4.62
CA ALA A 231 -0.27 3.79 -3.69
C ALA A 231 -0.29 4.30 -2.24
N GLY A 232 0.24 5.49 -1.98
CA GLY A 232 0.21 6.16 -0.68
C GLY A 232 -1.21 6.48 -0.21
N PHE A 233 -2.06 6.97 -1.12
CA PHE A 233 -3.48 7.21 -0.86
C PHE A 233 -4.20 5.93 -0.44
N LEU A 234 -4.04 4.84 -1.22
CA LEU A 234 -4.69 3.56 -0.94
C LEU A 234 -4.22 2.97 0.38
N LEU A 235 -2.92 3.07 0.67
CA LEU A 235 -2.36 2.60 1.93
C LEU A 235 -2.90 3.41 3.11
N SER A 236 -2.88 4.74 3.01
CA SER A 236 -3.43 5.64 4.03
C SER A 236 -4.93 5.43 4.24
N PHE A 237 -5.69 5.23 3.14
CA PHE A 237 -7.09 4.89 3.21
C PHE A 237 -7.31 3.60 4.01
N THR A 238 -6.57 2.54 3.68
CA THR A 238 -6.71 1.23 4.32
C THR A 238 -6.39 1.32 5.81
N PHE A 239 -5.27 1.94 6.18
CA PHE A 239 -4.90 2.12 7.58
C PHE A 239 -5.94 2.91 8.37
N SER A 240 -6.48 3.98 7.79
CA SER A 240 -7.50 4.79 8.45
C SER A 240 -8.87 4.11 8.49
N PHE A 241 -9.22 3.30 7.48
CA PHE A 241 -10.51 2.60 7.41
C PHE A 241 -10.62 1.48 8.43
N ASP A 242 -9.53 0.76 8.66
CA ASP A 242 -9.46 -0.39 9.58
C ASP A 242 -9.03 0.01 11.00
N ASP A 243 -8.72 1.31 11.23
CA ASP A 243 -8.23 1.75 12.54
C ASP A 243 -9.32 1.63 13.61
N TYR A 244 -8.91 1.03 14.71
CA TYR A 244 -9.67 0.95 15.95
C TYR A 244 -8.97 1.70 17.10
N VAL A 245 -7.63 1.64 17.15
CA VAL A 245 -6.85 2.05 18.31
C VAL A 245 -6.92 3.56 18.49
N ILE A 246 -6.50 4.32 17.48
CA ILE A 246 -6.50 5.79 17.55
C ILE A 246 -7.94 6.29 17.68
N THR A 247 -8.84 5.77 16.84
CA THR A 247 -10.25 6.16 16.85
C THR A 247 -10.89 6.00 18.23
N THR A 248 -10.57 4.95 18.99
CA THR A 248 -11.13 4.72 20.34
C THR A 248 -10.88 5.91 21.28
N PHE A 249 -9.76 6.56 21.19
CA PHE A 249 -9.37 7.66 22.12
C PHE A 249 -9.82 9.03 21.64
N VAL A 250 -9.87 9.25 20.32
CA VAL A 250 -10.12 10.59 19.77
C VAL A 250 -11.50 10.77 19.11
N ASN A 251 -12.34 9.70 19.09
CA ASN A 251 -13.71 9.84 18.59
C ASN A 251 -14.57 10.71 19.50
N GLY A 252 -15.59 11.32 18.92
CA GLY A 252 -16.59 12.11 19.63
C GLY A 252 -17.98 11.52 19.48
N GLN A 253 -18.97 12.25 20.00
CA GLN A 253 -20.38 11.85 19.89
C GLN A 253 -20.81 11.78 18.43
N GLY A 254 -21.42 10.67 18.02
CA GLY A 254 -21.93 10.46 16.65
C GLY A 254 -20.86 10.09 15.60
N THR A 255 -19.57 10.00 15.96
CA THR A 255 -18.48 9.71 15.01
C THR A 255 -17.92 8.29 15.15
N THR A 256 -18.69 7.37 15.72
CA THR A 256 -18.34 5.96 15.83
C THR A 256 -18.09 5.37 14.46
N THR A 257 -16.91 4.75 14.26
CA THR A 257 -16.53 4.04 13.04
C THR A 257 -16.93 2.58 13.10
N LEU A 258 -16.93 1.90 11.96
CA LEU A 258 -17.30 0.49 11.87
C LEU A 258 -16.34 -0.43 12.65
N PRO A 259 -15.01 -0.27 12.61
CA PRO A 259 -14.09 -1.02 13.47
C PRO A 259 -14.41 -0.85 14.97
N LEU A 260 -14.66 0.38 15.39
CA LEU A 260 -14.99 0.67 16.80
C LEU A 260 -16.29 -0.03 17.22
N TYR A 261 -17.31 -0.06 16.37
CA TYR A 261 -18.53 -0.82 16.59
C TYR A 261 -18.26 -2.32 16.70
N VAL A 262 -17.51 -2.91 15.77
CA VAL A 262 -17.15 -4.34 15.77
C VAL A 262 -16.47 -4.72 17.09
N PHE A 263 -15.45 -4.00 17.51
CA PHE A 263 -14.74 -4.26 18.77
C PHE A 263 -15.65 -4.10 20.00
N SER A 264 -16.54 -3.10 20.01
CA SER A 264 -17.51 -2.92 21.10
C SER A 264 -18.47 -4.11 21.21
N THR A 265 -18.85 -4.69 20.08
CA THR A 265 -19.75 -5.85 20.01
C THR A 265 -19.06 -7.14 20.42
N ILE A 266 -17.79 -7.34 20.05
CA ILE A 266 -16.99 -8.50 20.47
C ILE A 266 -16.91 -8.60 21.99
N ARG A 267 -16.77 -7.47 22.70
CA ARG A 267 -16.77 -7.44 24.18
C ARG A 267 -18.08 -7.91 24.82
N LYS A 268 -19.18 -7.77 24.11
CA LYS A 268 -20.54 -8.22 24.56
C LYS A 268 -20.83 -9.67 24.17
N GLY A 269 -20.02 -10.27 23.33
CA GLY A 269 -20.15 -11.61 22.78
C GLY A 269 -20.28 -11.60 21.26
N VAL A 270 -19.51 -12.46 20.60
CA VAL A 270 -19.50 -12.58 19.14
C VAL A 270 -20.81 -13.19 18.66
N THR A 271 -21.44 -12.54 17.68
CA THR A 271 -22.64 -13.02 17.01
C THR A 271 -22.37 -13.21 15.51
N PRO A 272 -23.17 -14.00 14.78
CA PRO A 272 -23.03 -14.12 13.34
C PRO A 272 -23.22 -12.77 12.62
N ALA A 273 -24.01 -11.86 13.17
CA ALA A 273 -24.14 -10.49 12.66
C ALA A 273 -22.80 -9.72 12.75
N THR A 274 -22.08 -9.85 13.87
CA THR A 274 -20.75 -9.25 14.04
C THR A 274 -19.76 -9.82 13.01
N ASN A 275 -19.80 -11.13 12.77
CA ASN A 275 -18.97 -11.75 11.73
C ASN A 275 -19.35 -11.27 10.31
N ALA A 276 -20.64 -11.05 10.03
CA ALA A 276 -21.09 -10.51 8.77
C ALA A 276 -20.58 -9.07 8.55
N VAL A 277 -20.61 -8.23 9.58
CA VAL A 277 -20.00 -6.87 9.51
C VAL A 277 -18.51 -6.95 9.23
N ALA A 278 -17.77 -7.82 9.95
CA ALA A 278 -16.33 -8.00 9.73
C ALA A 278 -16.02 -8.53 8.31
N ALA A 279 -16.82 -9.47 7.80
CA ALA A 279 -16.69 -9.99 6.45
C ALA A 279 -16.97 -8.90 5.37
N ILE A 280 -17.97 -8.04 5.59
CA ILE A 280 -18.26 -6.89 4.71
C ILE A 280 -17.07 -5.91 4.72
N MET A 281 -16.51 -5.58 5.89
CA MET A 281 -15.32 -4.73 5.99
C MET A 281 -14.15 -5.31 5.19
N LEU A 282 -13.84 -6.58 5.42
CA LEU A 282 -12.78 -7.28 4.69
C LEU A 282 -13.01 -7.23 3.17
N LEU A 283 -14.23 -7.49 2.71
CA LEU A 283 -14.59 -7.45 1.29
C LEU A 283 -14.39 -6.04 0.70
N ILE A 284 -14.81 -5.01 1.42
CA ILE A 284 -14.65 -3.61 1.00
C ILE A 284 -13.17 -3.26 0.88
N THR A 285 -12.37 -3.53 1.93
CA THR A 285 -10.93 -3.25 1.94
C THR A 285 -10.21 -3.96 0.80
N LEU A 286 -10.45 -5.27 0.62
CA LEU A 286 -9.86 -6.03 -0.48
C LEU A 286 -10.28 -5.50 -1.86
N THR A 287 -11.56 -5.15 -2.02
CA THR A 287 -12.06 -4.61 -3.30
C THR A 287 -11.36 -3.29 -3.64
N ILE A 288 -11.24 -2.37 -2.68
CA ILE A 288 -10.57 -1.09 -2.89
C ILE A 288 -9.09 -1.28 -3.24
N LEU A 289 -8.39 -2.18 -2.52
CA LEU A 289 -7.00 -2.49 -2.80
C LEU A 289 -6.80 -3.10 -4.19
N VAL A 290 -7.62 -4.08 -4.55
CA VAL A 290 -7.54 -4.75 -5.87
C VAL A 290 -7.85 -3.76 -7.00
N VAL A 291 -8.94 -3.01 -6.87
CA VAL A 291 -9.31 -2.00 -7.87
C VAL A 291 -8.21 -0.93 -8.00
N GLY A 292 -7.68 -0.44 -6.88
CA GLY A 292 -6.60 0.53 -6.88
C GLY A 292 -5.33 -0.01 -7.55
N GLN A 293 -4.92 -1.24 -7.25
CA GLN A 293 -3.77 -1.89 -7.89
C GLN A 293 -3.99 -2.10 -9.39
N LEU A 294 -5.20 -2.50 -9.81
CA LEU A 294 -5.53 -2.67 -11.23
C LEU A 294 -5.47 -1.34 -11.99
N VAL A 295 -5.94 -0.25 -11.39
CA VAL A 295 -5.86 1.10 -11.98
C VAL A 295 -4.40 1.51 -12.16
N VAL A 296 -3.56 1.36 -11.13
CA VAL A 296 -2.13 1.68 -11.19
C VAL A 296 -1.42 0.83 -12.24
N ALA A 297 -1.66 -0.50 -12.26
CA ALA A 297 -1.05 -1.42 -13.21
C ALA A 297 -1.44 -1.11 -14.67
N ARG A 298 -2.70 -0.76 -14.92
CA ARG A 298 -3.17 -0.37 -16.27
C ARG A 298 -2.50 0.92 -16.75
N ASN A 299 -2.36 1.90 -15.88
CA ASN A 299 -1.71 3.16 -16.21
C ASN A 299 -0.21 2.96 -16.50
N ALA A 300 0.49 2.14 -15.71
CA ALA A 300 1.90 1.80 -15.93
C ALA A 300 2.12 1.10 -17.30
N ARG A 301 1.23 0.19 -17.70
CA ARG A 301 1.31 -0.49 -19.00
C ARG A 301 1.11 0.48 -20.16
N ARG A 302 0.18 1.43 -20.05
CA ARG A 302 -0.08 2.45 -21.09
C ARG A 302 1.11 3.37 -21.31
N THR A 303 1.84 3.70 -20.25
CA THR A 303 3.04 4.55 -20.35
C THR A 303 4.21 3.77 -20.94
N GLY A 304 4.38 2.48 -20.59
CA GLY A 304 5.45 1.61 -21.13
C GLY A 304 5.27 1.25 -22.61
N SER A 305 4.04 1.09 -23.11
CA SER A 305 3.79 0.81 -24.54
C SER A 305 4.09 2.02 -25.41
N ARG A 306 3.70 3.24 -25.00
CA ARG A 306 4.00 4.46 -25.73
C ARG A 306 5.50 4.71 -25.90
N GLY A 307 6.32 4.39 -24.88
CA GLY A 307 7.78 4.49 -24.98
C GLY A 307 8.38 3.52 -25.99
N ARG A 308 7.89 2.26 -26.02
CA ARG A 308 8.36 1.26 -27.00
C ARG A 308 7.99 1.60 -28.44
N ASP A 309 6.75 2.05 -28.65
CA ASP A 309 6.27 2.41 -29.98
C ASP A 309 7.03 3.64 -30.53
N ALA A 310 7.34 4.62 -29.68
CA ALA A 310 8.17 5.78 -30.05
C ALA A 310 9.61 5.37 -30.39
N THR A 311 10.22 4.45 -29.63
CA THR A 311 11.57 3.93 -29.88
C THR A 311 11.63 3.08 -31.17
N MET A 312 10.62 2.23 -31.42
CA MET A 312 10.55 1.49 -32.68
C MET A 312 10.34 2.43 -33.87
N ALA A 313 9.49 3.44 -33.75
CA ALA A 313 9.27 4.42 -34.82
C ALA A 313 10.54 5.21 -35.14
N SER A 314 11.34 5.58 -34.13
CA SER A 314 12.63 6.27 -34.36
C SER A 314 13.67 5.37 -35.01
N MET A 315 13.75 4.08 -34.60
CA MET A 315 14.66 3.11 -35.24
C MET A 315 14.31 2.81 -36.71
N LEU A 316 13.01 2.74 -37.02
CA LEU A 316 12.54 2.55 -38.39
C LEU A 316 12.77 3.77 -39.26
N ALA A 317 12.64 4.99 -38.72
CA ALA A 317 12.96 6.22 -39.42
C ALA A 317 14.47 6.35 -39.74
N GLU A 318 15.33 5.88 -38.84
CA GLU A 318 16.78 5.90 -39.01
C GLU A 318 17.29 4.87 -40.04
N GLN A 319 16.56 3.75 -40.24
CA GLN A 319 16.85 2.76 -41.28
C GLN A 319 16.34 3.15 -42.67
N SER A 320 15.49 4.15 -42.78
CA SER A 320 14.93 4.63 -44.06
C SER A 320 15.59 5.90 -44.60
N ALA A 321 16.53 6.47 -43.86
CA ALA A 321 17.35 7.62 -44.24
C ALA A 321 18.77 7.19 -44.68
#